data_71b4e89d6f03ab894b6aab0b0bf787fa
#
_entry.id   71b4e89d6f03ab894b6aab0b0bf787fa
#
_cell.length_a   1.000
_cell.length_b   1.000
_cell.length_c   1.000
_cell.angle_alpha   90.00
_cell.angle_beta   90.00
_cell.angle_gamma   90.00
#
_symmetry.space_group_name_H-M   'P 1'
#
loop_
_entity.id
_entity.type
_entity.pdbx_description
1 polymer ?
#
loop_
_entity_poly.entity_id
_entity_poly.type
_entity_poly.pdbx_seq_one_letter_code
_entity_poly.pdbx_strand_id
1 'polypeptide(L)'
;MTAGVAGNMAFNGLMQLGRGQQPTARDLLLPPGNIRRIAAQLARMRGAAMKIGQLMSMDTGDMLPPELADIMARLRADADFMPPKQLQGVLNDAWGVGWRKQFAGFDVRPMAAASIGQVHKARLPDGRELAIKVQYPGVARSIDSDVTNVGRLIQLSGLAPPGFDLGPYLDEARAQLHQEADYERESTYLTRFFELLGHEADFAVPEMVPELTTKNVLAMTFVPGMNIEDVAHAPQEVRDRAAERLIALMLRERFGFEVMQTDPNFANYRY
;
A
#
# COMPACT_ATOMS: atom_id res chain seq x y z
N MET A 1 -13.97 11.46 -18.80
CA MET A 1 -14.26 10.27 -17.95
C MET A 1 -15.53 10.43 -17.09
N THR A 2 -15.84 11.59 -16.65
CA THR A 2 -17.12 11.97 -16.00
C THR A 2 -18.36 11.76 -16.88
N ALA A 3 -18.24 11.87 -18.20
CA ALA A 3 -19.36 11.75 -19.14
C ALA A 3 -20.04 10.35 -19.15
N GLY A 4 -19.30 9.27 -18.93
CA GLY A 4 -19.87 7.92 -18.97
C GLY A 4 -20.62 7.52 -17.68
N VAL A 5 -20.17 7.99 -16.51
CA VAL A 5 -20.86 7.80 -15.23
C VAL A 5 -22.06 8.76 -15.15
N ALA A 6 -21.85 10.03 -15.51
CA ALA A 6 -22.92 11.02 -15.55
C ALA A 6 -24.02 10.65 -16.57
N GLY A 7 -23.66 10.10 -17.73
CA GLY A 7 -24.63 9.61 -18.73
C GLY A 7 -25.48 8.44 -18.22
N ASN A 8 -24.85 7.47 -17.53
CA ASN A 8 -25.61 6.35 -16.92
C ASN A 8 -26.47 6.81 -15.74
N MET A 9 -26.00 7.77 -14.94
CA MET A 9 -26.78 8.36 -13.85
C MET A 9 -28.03 9.07 -14.40
N ALA A 10 -27.85 9.89 -15.43
CA ALA A 10 -28.97 10.60 -16.06
C ALA A 10 -29.98 9.62 -16.68
N PHE A 11 -29.50 8.58 -17.37
CA PHE A 11 -30.38 7.57 -17.98
C PHE A 11 -31.13 6.74 -16.94
N ASN A 12 -30.46 6.23 -15.90
CA ASN A 12 -31.11 5.47 -14.83
C ASN A 12 -32.02 6.37 -13.96
N GLY A 13 -31.64 7.63 -13.73
CA GLY A 13 -32.49 8.59 -13.03
C GLY A 13 -33.80 8.88 -13.78
N LEU A 14 -33.72 9.09 -15.07
CA LEU A 14 -34.91 9.28 -15.93
C LEU A 14 -35.80 8.03 -15.95
N MET A 15 -35.23 6.83 -15.99
CA MET A 15 -35.98 5.57 -15.97
C MET A 15 -36.67 5.33 -14.62
N GLN A 16 -36.04 5.69 -13.49
CA GLN A 16 -36.64 5.56 -12.15
C GLN A 16 -37.70 6.63 -11.87
N LEU A 17 -37.48 7.87 -12.30
CA LEU A 17 -38.47 8.94 -12.26
C LEU A 17 -39.73 8.57 -13.11
N GLY A 18 -39.53 7.94 -14.27
CA GLY A 18 -40.62 7.44 -15.11
C GLY A 18 -41.42 6.30 -14.48
N ARG A 19 -40.90 5.66 -13.42
CA ARG A 19 -41.56 4.62 -12.60
C ARG A 19 -42.15 5.15 -11.27
N GLY A 20 -42.11 6.49 -11.07
CA GLY A 20 -42.62 7.14 -9.87
C GLY A 20 -41.75 6.94 -8.61
N GLN A 21 -40.51 6.49 -8.78
CA GLN A 21 -39.54 6.34 -7.69
C GLN A 21 -38.65 7.60 -7.64
N GLN A 22 -38.39 8.11 -6.45
CA GLN A 22 -37.39 9.15 -6.23
C GLN A 22 -36.01 8.48 -6.04
N PRO A 23 -35.14 8.49 -7.08
CA PRO A 23 -33.85 7.85 -6.96
C PRO A 23 -32.98 8.62 -5.97
N THR A 24 -32.40 7.92 -5.01
CA THR A 24 -31.34 8.48 -4.18
C THR A 24 -30.02 8.53 -4.98
N ALA A 25 -29.11 9.42 -4.62
CA ALA A 25 -27.77 9.47 -5.25
C ALA A 25 -27.07 8.09 -5.16
N ARG A 26 -27.35 7.32 -4.09
CA ARG A 26 -26.87 5.97 -3.87
C ARG A 26 -27.41 4.99 -4.92
N ASP A 27 -28.70 5.04 -5.22
CA ASP A 27 -29.35 4.14 -6.20
C ASP A 27 -28.88 4.41 -7.65
N LEU A 28 -28.47 5.64 -7.92
CA LEU A 28 -27.95 6.05 -9.23
C LEU A 28 -26.47 5.69 -9.44
N LEU A 29 -25.69 5.62 -8.35
CA LEU A 29 -24.25 5.40 -8.36
C LEU A 29 -23.84 3.94 -8.14
N LEU A 30 -24.67 3.14 -7.48
CA LEU A 30 -24.40 1.73 -7.10
C LEU A 30 -24.95 0.64 -8.04
N PRO A 31 -25.44 0.88 -9.27
CA PRO A 31 -25.62 -0.22 -10.22
C PRO A 31 -24.31 -0.99 -10.41
N PRO A 32 -24.33 -2.32 -10.57
CA PRO A 32 -23.12 -3.15 -10.68
C PRO A 32 -22.10 -2.68 -11.73
N GLY A 33 -22.60 -2.02 -12.79
CA GLY A 33 -21.75 -1.43 -13.83
C GLY A 33 -20.96 -0.19 -13.37
N ASN A 34 -21.50 0.60 -12.45
CA ASN A 34 -20.82 1.78 -11.90
C ASN A 34 -19.81 1.40 -10.83
N ILE A 35 -20.13 0.41 -9.98
CA ILE A 35 -19.20 -0.15 -8.98
C ILE A 35 -17.93 -0.66 -9.67
N ARG A 36 -18.07 -1.41 -10.77
CA ARG A 36 -16.91 -1.87 -11.56
C ARG A 36 -16.07 -0.73 -12.13
N ARG A 37 -16.70 0.36 -12.59
CA ARG A 37 -15.99 1.54 -13.09
C ARG A 37 -15.28 2.29 -11.98
N ILE A 38 -15.91 2.45 -10.83
CA ILE A 38 -15.31 3.06 -9.63
C ILE A 38 -14.11 2.22 -9.19
N ALA A 39 -14.27 0.90 -9.05
CA ALA A 39 -13.18 -0.01 -8.70
C ALA A 39 -12.01 0.08 -9.71
N ALA A 40 -12.30 0.11 -11.02
CA ALA A 40 -11.27 0.26 -12.04
C ALA A 40 -10.55 1.64 -11.99
N GLN A 41 -11.23 2.70 -11.56
CA GLN A 41 -10.61 4.01 -11.34
C GLN A 41 -9.74 4.01 -10.08
N LEU A 42 -10.25 3.44 -8.99
CA LEU A 42 -9.50 3.28 -7.74
C LEU A 42 -8.27 2.39 -7.92
N ALA A 43 -8.36 1.36 -8.79
CA ALA A 43 -7.22 0.51 -9.13
C ALA A 43 -6.07 1.29 -9.79
N ARG A 44 -6.38 2.33 -10.58
CA ARG A 44 -5.35 3.21 -11.20
C ARG A 44 -4.68 4.14 -10.18
N MET A 45 -5.38 4.49 -9.09
CA MET A 45 -4.92 5.32 -7.98
C MET A 45 -4.74 4.46 -6.73
N ARG A 46 -4.29 3.20 -6.91
CA ARG A 46 -4.31 2.15 -5.91
C ARG A 46 -3.65 2.57 -4.60
N GLY A 47 -2.47 3.20 -4.65
CA GLY A 47 -1.75 3.66 -3.45
C GLY A 47 -2.61 4.60 -2.60
N ALA A 48 -3.17 5.63 -3.23
CA ALA A 48 -4.05 6.59 -2.56
C ALA A 48 -5.34 5.93 -2.03
N ALA A 49 -5.98 5.08 -2.85
CA ALA A 49 -7.20 4.40 -2.46
C ALA A 49 -6.99 3.47 -1.26
N MET A 50 -5.90 2.68 -1.27
CA MET A 50 -5.58 1.76 -0.18
C MET A 50 -5.22 2.50 1.11
N LYS A 51 -4.43 3.57 1.02
CA LYS A 51 -4.03 4.35 2.20
C LYS A 51 -5.24 5.05 2.85
N ILE A 52 -6.10 5.68 2.06
CA ILE A 52 -7.34 6.30 2.56
C ILE A 52 -8.26 5.25 3.18
N GLY A 53 -8.46 4.12 2.51
CA GLY A 53 -9.27 3.02 3.04
C GLY A 53 -8.72 2.43 4.33
N GLN A 54 -7.40 2.32 4.45
CA GLN A 54 -6.72 1.87 5.66
C GLN A 54 -6.96 2.86 6.83
N LEU A 55 -6.74 4.16 6.61
CA LEU A 55 -6.95 5.18 7.62
C LEU A 55 -8.42 5.22 8.08
N MET A 56 -9.36 5.19 7.14
CA MET A 56 -10.79 5.12 7.47
C MET A 56 -11.14 3.88 8.28
N SER A 57 -10.57 2.71 7.96
CA SER A 57 -10.81 1.45 8.67
C SER A 57 -10.29 1.47 10.11
N MET A 58 -9.16 2.15 10.37
CA MET A 58 -8.59 2.26 11.72
C MET A 58 -9.46 3.08 12.66
N ASP A 59 -10.11 4.13 12.16
CA ASP A 59 -10.90 5.08 12.95
C ASP A 59 -12.36 4.64 13.11
N THR A 60 -12.93 4.05 12.07
CA THR A 60 -14.34 3.64 12.04
C THR A 60 -14.56 2.19 12.48
N GLY A 61 -13.50 1.42 12.66
CA GLY A 61 -13.61 -0.02 12.95
C GLY A 61 -14.41 -0.74 11.87
N ASP A 62 -15.38 -1.57 12.28
CA ASP A 62 -16.27 -2.32 11.37
C ASP A 62 -17.34 -1.45 10.68
N MET A 63 -17.30 -0.11 10.83
CA MET A 63 -18.31 0.79 10.26
C MET A 63 -18.01 1.24 8.83
N LEU A 64 -16.98 0.73 8.19
CA LEU A 64 -16.79 0.96 6.76
C LEU A 64 -17.97 0.38 5.99
N PRO A 65 -18.58 1.15 5.05
CA PRO A 65 -19.62 0.61 4.20
C PRO A 65 -19.14 -0.68 3.51
N PRO A 66 -19.94 -1.76 3.51
CA PRO A 66 -19.55 -3.06 2.96
C PRO A 66 -19.03 -2.96 1.52
N GLU A 67 -19.63 -2.06 0.73
CA GLU A 67 -19.25 -1.82 -0.66
C GLU A 67 -17.83 -1.25 -0.78
N LEU A 68 -17.44 -0.36 0.14
CA LEU A 68 -16.08 0.20 0.17
C LEU A 68 -15.08 -0.84 0.67
N ALA A 69 -15.44 -1.62 1.69
CA ALA A 69 -14.63 -2.73 2.18
C ALA A 69 -14.36 -3.77 1.08
N ASP A 70 -15.38 -4.14 0.29
CA ASP A 70 -15.26 -5.05 -0.86
C ASP A 70 -14.33 -4.50 -1.96
N ILE A 71 -14.45 -3.21 -2.27
CA ILE A 71 -13.57 -2.56 -3.24
C ILE A 71 -12.12 -2.59 -2.73
N MET A 72 -11.89 -2.26 -1.45
CA MET A 72 -10.55 -2.28 -0.86
C MET A 72 -9.96 -3.69 -0.82
N ALA A 73 -10.77 -4.72 -0.52
CA ALA A 73 -10.35 -6.12 -0.55
C ALA A 73 -9.90 -6.54 -1.97
N ARG A 74 -10.65 -6.15 -3.01
CA ARG A 74 -10.29 -6.40 -4.41
C ARG A 74 -9.01 -5.68 -4.81
N LEU A 75 -8.85 -4.40 -4.42
CA LEU A 75 -7.63 -3.64 -4.69
C LEU A 75 -6.39 -4.26 -4.04
N ARG A 76 -6.55 -4.94 -2.90
CA ARG A 76 -5.48 -5.71 -2.27
C ARG A 76 -5.16 -6.99 -3.02
N ALA A 77 -6.20 -7.72 -3.46
CA ALA A 77 -6.04 -9.00 -4.15
C ALA A 77 -5.54 -8.85 -5.59
N ASP A 78 -6.06 -7.87 -6.33
CA ASP A 78 -5.78 -7.62 -7.75
C ASP A 78 -4.68 -6.57 -7.91
N ALA A 79 -3.45 -6.91 -7.49
CA ALA A 79 -2.31 -6.04 -7.73
C ALA A 79 -1.84 -6.15 -9.18
N ASP A 80 -2.11 -5.15 -9.98
CA ASP A 80 -1.47 -5.00 -11.29
C ASP A 80 0.03 -4.73 -11.10
N PHE A 81 0.85 -5.70 -11.43
CA PHE A 81 2.29 -5.54 -11.39
C PHE A 81 2.79 -4.69 -12.55
N MET A 82 3.87 -3.96 -12.29
CA MET A 82 4.58 -3.21 -13.33
C MET A 82 5.02 -4.16 -14.46
N PRO A 83 4.70 -3.84 -15.73
CA PRO A 83 5.16 -4.65 -16.85
C PRO A 83 6.70 -4.76 -16.88
N PRO A 84 7.28 -5.90 -17.29
CA PRO A 84 8.74 -6.11 -17.30
C PRO A 84 9.52 -5.04 -18.04
N LYS A 85 8.98 -4.50 -19.14
CA LYS A 85 9.61 -3.42 -19.90
C LYS A 85 9.70 -2.12 -19.11
N GLN A 86 8.67 -1.82 -18.30
CA GLN A 86 8.64 -0.63 -17.45
C GLN A 86 9.60 -0.79 -16.27
N LEU A 87 9.62 -1.98 -15.63
CA LEU A 87 10.60 -2.33 -14.60
C LEU A 87 12.03 -2.15 -15.13
N GLN A 88 12.32 -2.67 -16.33
CA GLN A 88 13.64 -2.51 -16.94
C GLN A 88 14.01 -1.04 -17.12
N GLY A 89 13.05 -0.19 -17.51
CA GLY A 89 13.27 1.26 -17.62
C GLY A 89 13.69 1.87 -16.28
N VAL A 90 12.93 1.62 -15.21
CA VAL A 90 13.23 2.13 -13.86
C VAL A 90 14.61 1.67 -13.37
N LEU A 91 14.92 0.38 -13.57
CA LEU A 91 16.20 -0.18 -13.13
C LEU A 91 17.39 0.30 -14.00
N ASN A 92 17.18 0.55 -15.29
CA ASN A 92 18.18 1.21 -16.13
C ASN A 92 18.47 2.65 -15.68
N ASP A 93 17.43 3.39 -15.29
CA ASP A 93 17.58 4.76 -14.79
C ASP A 93 18.28 4.79 -13.43
N ALA A 94 18.01 3.79 -12.58
CA ALA A 94 18.61 3.70 -11.23
C ALA A 94 20.05 3.18 -11.24
N TRP A 95 20.35 2.17 -12.05
CA TRP A 95 21.62 1.40 -11.99
C TRP A 95 22.41 1.38 -13.30
N GLY A 96 21.88 2.02 -14.34
CA GLY A 96 22.50 2.04 -15.67
C GLY A 96 22.16 0.80 -16.53
N VAL A 97 22.46 0.91 -17.82
CA VAL A 97 22.28 -0.18 -18.76
C VAL A 97 23.23 -1.32 -18.42
N GLY A 98 22.71 -2.56 -18.35
CA GLY A 98 23.52 -3.73 -17.99
C GLY A 98 23.54 -4.07 -16.50
N TRP A 99 22.75 -3.42 -15.69
CA TRP A 99 22.62 -3.63 -14.24
C TRP A 99 22.45 -5.11 -13.83
N ARG A 100 21.87 -5.94 -14.69
CA ARG A 100 21.70 -7.38 -14.40
C ARG A 100 23.00 -8.12 -14.11
N LYS A 101 24.14 -7.63 -14.62
CA LYS A 101 25.45 -8.23 -14.38
C LYS A 101 25.91 -8.12 -12.92
N GLN A 102 25.28 -7.24 -12.15
CA GLN A 102 25.55 -7.09 -10.71
C GLN A 102 24.92 -8.20 -9.86
N PHE A 103 24.00 -8.98 -10.45
CA PHE A 103 23.25 -10.01 -9.76
C PHE A 103 23.57 -11.40 -10.32
N ALA A 104 23.68 -12.40 -9.44
CA ALA A 104 23.67 -13.81 -9.83
C ALA A 104 22.27 -14.27 -10.27
N GLY A 105 21.21 -13.61 -9.74
CA GLY A 105 19.83 -13.84 -10.12
C GLY A 105 18.96 -12.63 -9.75
N PHE A 106 17.96 -12.36 -10.59
CA PHE A 106 16.96 -11.31 -10.35
C PHE A 106 15.60 -11.78 -10.87
N ASP A 107 14.64 -11.90 -9.98
CA ASP A 107 13.28 -12.32 -10.30
C ASP A 107 12.49 -11.15 -10.89
N VAL A 108 12.20 -11.22 -12.18
CA VAL A 108 11.42 -10.20 -12.89
C VAL A 108 9.97 -10.19 -12.41
N ARG A 109 9.45 -11.35 -12.01
CA ARG A 109 8.13 -11.43 -11.36
C ARG A 109 8.27 -10.93 -9.93
N PRO A 110 7.53 -9.90 -9.51
CA PRO A 110 7.60 -9.42 -8.13
C PRO A 110 7.07 -10.47 -7.15
N MET A 111 7.67 -10.52 -5.98
CA MET A 111 7.22 -11.36 -4.87
C MET A 111 6.06 -10.74 -4.09
N ALA A 112 5.95 -9.41 -4.12
CA ALA A 112 4.89 -8.66 -3.45
C ALA A 112 4.64 -7.33 -4.16
N ALA A 113 3.40 -6.83 -4.02
CA ALA A 113 3.05 -5.47 -4.36
C ALA A 113 3.10 -4.61 -3.08
N ALA A 114 3.59 -3.38 -3.22
CA ALA A 114 3.51 -2.33 -2.21
C ALA A 114 2.46 -1.28 -2.62
N SER A 115 2.15 -0.31 -1.74
CA SER A 115 1.22 0.79 -2.03
C SER A 115 1.62 1.58 -3.28
N ILE A 116 2.91 1.90 -3.39
CA ILE A 116 3.47 2.77 -4.43
C ILE A 116 4.54 2.10 -5.29
N GLY A 117 4.69 0.76 -5.20
CA GLY A 117 5.73 0.02 -5.91
C GLY A 117 5.53 -1.48 -5.84
N GLN A 118 6.59 -2.21 -6.11
CA GLN A 118 6.63 -3.66 -6.01
C GLN A 118 7.99 -4.15 -5.52
N VAL A 119 8.02 -5.35 -4.94
CA VAL A 119 9.22 -5.94 -4.35
C VAL A 119 9.66 -7.14 -5.18
N HIS A 120 10.93 -7.18 -5.54
CA HIS A 120 11.56 -8.26 -6.27
C HIS A 120 12.58 -8.99 -5.41
N LYS A 121 12.71 -10.29 -5.61
CA LYS A 121 13.80 -11.06 -5.02
C LYS A 121 15.00 -11.02 -5.95
N ALA A 122 16.19 -10.79 -5.39
CA ALA A 122 17.44 -10.84 -6.12
C ALA A 122 18.49 -11.59 -5.31
N ARG A 123 19.56 -12.05 -5.99
CA ARG A 123 20.71 -12.68 -5.36
C ARG A 123 21.99 -12.09 -5.92
N LEU A 124 22.88 -11.67 -5.04
CA LEU A 124 24.20 -11.19 -5.39
C LEU A 124 25.16 -12.34 -5.73
N PRO A 125 26.30 -12.07 -6.43
CA PRO A 125 27.30 -13.08 -6.71
C PRO A 125 27.95 -13.70 -5.46
N ASP A 126 27.97 -13.00 -4.33
CA ASP A 126 28.43 -13.49 -3.03
C ASP A 126 27.43 -14.40 -2.31
N GLY A 127 26.22 -14.60 -2.89
CA GLY A 127 25.19 -15.46 -2.39
C GLY A 127 24.14 -14.74 -1.52
N ARG A 128 24.34 -13.48 -1.13
CA ARG A 128 23.34 -12.73 -0.37
C ARG A 128 22.02 -12.60 -1.14
N GLU A 129 20.93 -12.92 -0.51
CA GLU A 129 19.57 -12.70 -1.02
C GLU A 129 19.08 -11.31 -0.64
N LEU A 130 18.47 -10.61 -1.58
CA LEU A 130 17.99 -9.25 -1.43
C LEU A 130 16.50 -9.16 -1.74
N ALA A 131 15.84 -8.23 -1.03
CA ALA A 131 14.54 -7.66 -1.39
C ALA A 131 14.76 -6.28 -2.03
N ILE A 132 14.32 -6.13 -3.26
CA ILE A 132 14.48 -4.90 -4.05
C ILE A 132 13.10 -4.26 -4.23
N LYS A 133 12.84 -3.19 -3.50
CA LYS A 133 11.61 -2.41 -3.59
C LYS A 133 11.78 -1.36 -4.68
N VAL A 134 10.90 -1.39 -5.69
CA VAL A 134 10.98 -0.53 -6.89
C VAL A 134 9.71 0.28 -6.99
N GLN A 135 9.82 1.61 -7.04
CA GLN A 135 8.67 2.50 -7.19
C GLN A 135 8.03 2.39 -8.57
N TYR A 136 6.71 2.56 -8.63
CA TYR A 136 6.03 2.77 -9.91
C TYR A 136 6.45 4.11 -10.52
N PRO A 137 6.74 4.15 -11.82
CA PRO A 137 7.19 5.39 -12.47
C PRO A 137 6.19 6.52 -12.31
N GLY A 138 6.67 7.65 -11.81
CA GLY A 138 5.88 8.86 -11.67
C GLY A 138 4.92 8.90 -10.48
N VAL A 139 4.87 7.83 -9.65
CA VAL A 139 3.93 7.74 -8.52
C VAL A 139 4.10 8.92 -7.55
N ALA A 140 5.33 9.29 -7.19
CA ALA A 140 5.58 10.42 -6.29
C ALA A 140 4.99 11.75 -6.80
N ARG A 141 4.89 11.92 -8.13
CA ARG A 141 4.32 13.14 -8.75
C ARG A 141 2.80 13.11 -8.83
N SER A 142 2.18 11.93 -8.77
CA SER A 142 0.73 11.79 -8.88
C SER A 142 0.01 11.77 -7.53
N ILE A 143 0.72 11.64 -6.40
CA ILE A 143 0.15 11.49 -5.06
C ILE A 143 -0.97 12.51 -4.80
N ASP A 144 -0.69 13.81 -4.96
CA ASP A 144 -1.67 14.86 -4.63
C ASP A 144 -2.92 14.78 -5.48
N SER A 145 -2.76 14.53 -6.79
CA SER A 145 -3.88 14.37 -7.71
C SER A 145 -4.65 13.09 -7.45
N ASP A 146 -3.97 12.00 -7.12
CA ASP A 146 -4.61 10.70 -6.88
C ASP A 146 -5.41 10.74 -5.57
N VAL A 147 -4.85 11.28 -4.48
CA VAL A 147 -5.57 11.48 -3.21
C VAL A 147 -6.82 12.35 -3.41
N THR A 148 -6.67 13.47 -4.12
CA THR A 148 -7.81 14.38 -4.42
C THR A 148 -8.88 13.67 -5.24
N ASN A 149 -8.49 12.90 -6.25
CA ASN A 149 -9.43 12.18 -7.13
C ASN A 149 -10.14 11.03 -6.39
N VAL A 150 -9.44 10.29 -5.51
CA VAL A 150 -10.05 9.27 -4.65
C VAL A 150 -11.05 9.91 -3.71
N GLY A 151 -10.71 11.02 -3.05
CA GLY A 151 -11.62 11.76 -2.18
C GLY A 151 -12.91 12.18 -2.91
N ARG A 152 -12.78 12.74 -4.10
CA ARG A 152 -13.93 13.09 -4.95
C ARG A 152 -14.79 11.89 -5.33
N LEU A 153 -14.16 10.76 -5.65
CA LEU A 153 -14.89 9.52 -5.98
C LEU A 153 -15.67 9.01 -4.77
N ILE A 154 -15.07 9.01 -3.57
CA ILE A 154 -15.74 8.58 -2.34
C ILE A 154 -16.92 9.51 -2.03
N GLN A 155 -16.77 10.82 -2.12
CA GLN A 155 -17.83 11.79 -1.88
C GLN A 155 -18.98 11.65 -2.88
N LEU A 156 -18.66 11.59 -4.18
CA LEU A 156 -19.67 11.48 -5.24
C LEU A 156 -20.39 10.12 -5.25
N SER A 157 -19.74 9.07 -4.79
CA SER A 157 -20.34 7.73 -4.74
C SER A 157 -21.29 7.53 -3.56
N GLY A 158 -21.32 8.47 -2.58
CA GLY A 158 -22.08 8.29 -1.35
C GLY A 158 -21.57 7.13 -0.48
N LEU A 159 -20.33 6.69 -0.70
CA LEU A 159 -19.67 5.66 0.10
C LEU A 159 -19.20 6.16 1.47
N ALA A 160 -19.09 7.49 1.64
CA ALA A 160 -18.84 8.08 2.95
C ALA A 160 -20.14 8.10 3.77
N PRO A 161 -20.10 7.78 5.08
CA PRO A 161 -21.25 7.95 5.96
C PRO A 161 -21.75 9.40 5.96
N PRO A 162 -23.06 9.63 6.15
CA PRO A 162 -23.59 10.99 6.27
C PRO A 162 -22.90 11.76 7.39
N GLY A 163 -22.41 12.97 7.10
CA GLY A 163 -21.72 13.83 8.09
C GLY A 163 -20.25 13.46 8.34
N PHE A 164 -19.71 12.47 7.63
CA PHE A 164 -18.30 12.09 7.75
C PHE A 164 -17.40 13.10 7.05
N ASP A 165 -16.49 13.71 7.80
CA ASP A 165 -15.46 14.61 7.25
C ASP A 165 -14.27 13.81 6.73
N LEU A 166 -14.15 13.73 5.41
CA LEU A 166 -13.07 13.02 4.73
C LEU A 166 -11.75 13.84 4.70
N GLY A 167 -11.81 15.16 4.96
CA GLY A 167 -10.67 16.07 4.85
C GLY A 167 -9.42 15.60 5.59
N PRO A 168 -9.50 15.37 6.92
CA PRO A 168 -8.36 14.91 7.71
C PRO A 168 -7.71 13.64 7.19
N TYR A 169 -8.51 12.67 6.69
CA TYR A 169 -8.00 11.41 6.13
C TYR A 169 -7.27 11.61 4.81
N LEU A 170 -7.73 12.54 3.98
CA LEU A 170 -7.05 12.88 2.73
C LEU A 170 -5.71 13.57 3.01
N ASP A 171 -5.65 14.45 3.99
CA ASP A 171 -4.43 15.15 4.34
C ASP A 171 -3.40 14.21 4.96
N GLU A 172 -3.83 13.31 5.85
CA GLU A 172 -2.97 12.28 6.43
C GLU A 172 -2.49 11.28 5.36
N ALA A 173 -3.38 10.80 4.49
CA ALA A 173 -3.01 9.91 3.39
C ALA A 173 -1.96 10.55 2.47
N ARG A 174 -2.12 11.84 2.17
CA ARG A 174 -1.16 12.60 1.36
C ARG A 174 0.21 12.66 2.05
N ALA A 175 0.23 13.02 3.33
CA ALA A 175 1.46 13.10 4.11
C ALA A 175 2.19 11.75 4.18
N GLN A 176 1.47 10.67 4.48
CA GLN A 176 2.04 9.33 4.56
C GLN A 176 2.55 8.82 3.21
N LEU A 177 1.80 9.03 2.11
CA LEU A 177 2.23 8.61 0.78
C LEU A 177 3.48 9.35 0.30
N HIS A 178 3.61 10.64 0.61
CA HIS A 178 4.85 11.38 0.32
C HIS A 178 6.03 10.82 1.12
N GLN A 179 5.82 10.44 2.39
CA GLN A 179 6.85 9.79 3.20
C GLN A 179 7.22 8.40 2.65
N GLU A 180 6.23 7.58 2.26
CA GLU A 180 6.47 6.27 1.63
C GLU A 180 7.20 6.38 0.29
N ALA A 181 7.00 7.49 -0.45
CA ALA A 181 7.66 7.73 -1.73
C ALA A 181 9.11 8.23 -1.58
N ASP A 182 9.54 8.58 -0.39
CA ASP A 182 10.89 9.01 -0.08
C ASP A 182 11.75 7.84 0.38
N TYR A 183 12.34 7.11 -0.59
CA TYR A 183 13.18 5.96 -0.28
C TYR A 183 14.53 6.33 0.35
N GLU A 184 14.99 7.57 0.22
CA GLU A 184 16.19 8.07 0.91
C GLU A 184 15.88 8.20 2.41
N ARG A 185 14.71 8.73 2.73
CA ARG A 185 14.20 8.77 4.11
C ARG A 185 13.96 7.35 4.65
N GLU A 186 13.30 6.48 3.87
CA GLU A 186 13.01 5.09 4.28
C GLU A 186 14.32 4.32 4.55
N SER A 187 15.35 4.50 3.73
CA SER A 187 16.67 3.89 3.93
C SER A 187 17.36 4.36 5.21
N THR A 188 17.23 5.64 5.55
CA THR A 188 17.78 6.21 6.79
C THR A 188 17.15 5.58 8.02
N TYR A 189 15.82 5.46 8.05
CA TYR A 189 15.12 4.82 9.16
C TYR A 189 15.38 3.31 9.23
N LEU A 190 15.45 2.63 8.08
CA LEU A 190 15.80 1.21 8.03
C LEU A 190 17.18 0.97 8.64
N THR A 191 18.18 1.78 8.30
CA THR A 191 19.51 1.70 8.89
C THR A 191 19.47 1.93 10.40
N ARG A 192 18.71 2.94 10.86
CA ARG A 192 18.57 3.23 12.29
C ARG A 192 17.92 2.06 13.05
N PHE A 193 16.87 1.46 12.51
CA PHE A 193 16.24 0.29 13.14
C PHE A 193 17.16 -0.95 13.12
N PHE A 194 17.94 -1.12 12.05
CA PHE A 194 18.95 -2.18 12.00
C PHE A 194 20.03 -1.99 13.08
N GLU A 195 20.50 -0.78 13.33
CA GLU A 195 21.44 -0.46 14.39
C GLU A 195 20.87 -0.72 15.78
N LEU A 196 19.57 -0.46 15.99
CA LEU A 196 18.89 -0.63 17.27
C LEU A 196 18.53 -2.09 17.58
N LEU A 197 18.22 -2.89 16.57
CA LEU A 197 17.61 -4.22 16.74
C LEU A 197 18.36 -5.35 16.03
N GLY A 198 19.21 -5.05 15.04
CA GLY A 198 19.80 -6.05 14.16
C GLY A 198 20.75 -7.04 14.85
N HIS A 199 21.17 -6.75 16.08
CA HIS A 199 22.01 -7.62 16.92
C HIS A 199 21.21 -8.43 17.92
N GLU A 200 19.89 -8.30 17.98
CA GLU A 200 19.04 -9.01 18.92
C GLU A 200 18.50 -10.30 18.32
N ALA A 201 18.55 -11.38 19.10
CA ALA A 201 18.11 -12.69 18.64
C ALA A 201 16.59 -12.77 18.37
N ASP A 202 15.82 -11.88 18.98
CA ASP A 202 14.35 -11.88 18.90
C ASP A 202 13.80 -11.08 17.71
N PHE A 203 14.64 -10.28 17.04
CA PHE A 203 14.23 -9.43 15.94
C PHE A 203 15.16 -9.59 14.73
N ALA A 204 14.58 -9.67 13.56
CA ALA A 204 15.30 -9.65 12.29
C ALA A 204 14.91 -8.38 11.52
N VAL A 205 15.83 -7.43 11.45
CA VAL A 205 15.66 -6.21 10.65
C VAL A 205 16.48 -6.35 9.38
N PRO A 206 15.92 -6.07 8.19
CA PRO A 206 16.71 -6.05 6.96
C PRO A 206 17.84 -5.03 7.05
N GLU A 207 19.00 -5.41 6.55
CA GLU A 207 20.12 -4.47 6.37
C GLU A 207 20.00 -3.78 5.03
N MET A 208 20.11 -2.44 5.01
CA MET A 208 20.09 -1.64 3.79
C MET A 208 21.37 -1.85 2.99
N VAL A 209 21.26 -1.92 1.66
CA VAL A 209 22.37 -2.08 0.73
C VAL A 209 22.60 -0.75 0.01
N PRO A 210 23.56 0.07 0.47
CA PRO A 210 23.73 1.45 0.00
C PRO A 210 24.04 1.55 -1.50
N GLU A 211 24.88 0.66 -2.01
CA GLU A 211 25.34 0.68 -3.40
C GLU A 211 24.22 0.39 -4.42
N LEU A 212 23.11 -0.19 -3.96
CA LEU A 212 21.94 -0.52 -4.78
C LEU A 212 20.72 0.35 -4.45
N THR A 213 20.80 1.17 -3.41
CA THR A 213 19.70 2.05 -2.99
C THR A 213 19.80 3.40 -3.71
N THR A 214 18.67 3.86 -4.24
CA THR A 214 18.54 5.13 -4.97
C THR A 214 17.20 5.77 -4.61
N LYS A 215 16.92 6.97 -5.11
CA LYS A 215 15.66 7.67 -4.91
C LYS A 215 14.40 6.81 -5.21
N ASN A 216 14.48 5.91 -6.20
CA ASN A 216 13.33 5.14 -6.68
C ASN A 216 13.46 3.62 -6.44
N VAL A 217 14.58 3.19 -5.85
CA VAL A 217 14.87 1.77 -5.56
C VAL A 217 15.47 1.68 -4.17
N LEU A 218 14.85 0.89 -3.31
CA LEU A 218 15.38 0.55 -1.99
C LEU A 218 15.79 -0.92 -1.98
N ALA A 219 17.08 -1.16 -1.77
CA ALA A 219 17.66 -2.50 -1.69
C ALA A 219 17.99 -2.84 -0.24
N MET A 220 17.58 -4.04 0.19
CA MET A 220 17.83 -4.53 1.53
C MET A 220 18.02 -6.05 1.52
N THR A 221 18.60 -6.60 2.56
CA THR A 221 18.71 -8.05 2.73
C THR A 221 17.32 -8.68 2.81
N PHE A 222 17.17 -9.85 2.21
CA PHE A 222 15.91 -10.58 2.28
C PHE A 222 15.79 -11.30 3.63
N VAL A 223 14.75 -10.97 4.38
CA VAL A 223 14.40 -11.65 5.63
C VAL A 223 13.27 -12.64 5.34
N PRO A 224 13.52 -13.95 5.46
CA PRO A 224 12.47 -14.95 5.31
C PRO A 224 11.51 -14.94 6.51
N GLY A 225 10.28 -15.41 6.32
CA GLY A 225 9.28 -15.51 7.38
C GLY A 225 7.88 -15.67 6.82
N MET A 226 6.95 -16.16 7.62
CA MET A 226 5.52 -16.17 7.29
C MET A 226 4.90 -14.81 7.63
N ASN A 227 3.72 -14.52 7.08
CA ASN A 227 2.99 -13.32 7.48
C ASN A 227 2.62 -13.42 8.95
N ILE A 228 2.73 -12.32 9.68
CA ILE A 228 2.39 -12.31 11.11
C ILE A 228 0.92 -12.70 11.34
N GLU A 229 0.03 -12.38 10.41
CA GLU A 229 -1.40 -12.74 10.49
C GLU A 229 -1.63 -14.26 10.48
N ASP A 230 -0.75 -15.03 9.83
CA ASP A 230 -0.84 -16.50 9.78
C ASP A 230 -0.54 -17.12 11.16
N VAL A 231 0.14 -16.39 12.05
CA VAL A 231 0.41 -16.80 13.45
C VAL A 231 -0.88 -16.93 14.25
N ALA A 232 -1.99 -16.29 13.84
CA ALA A 232 -3.29 -16.44 14.48
C ALA A 232 -3.77 -17.92 14.53
N HIS A 233 -3.29 -18.74 13.61
CA HIS A 233 -3.61 -20.18 13.53
C HIS A 233 -2.57 -21.08 14.21
N ALA A 234 -1.51 -20.51 14.78
CA ALA A 234 -0.45 -21.24 15.46
C ALA A 234 -0.88 -21.66 16.89
N PRO A 235 -0.13 -22.59 17.54
CA PRO A 235 -0.31 -22.91 18.95
C PRO A 235 -0.29 -21.67 19.85
N GLN A 236 -0.99 -21.74 21.01
CA GLN A 236 -1.14 -20.61 21.94
C GLN A 236 0.21 -19.99 22.33
N GLU A 237 1.20 -20.83 22.66
CA GLU A 237 2.54 -20.36 23.08
C GLU A 237 3.24 -19.52 22.00
N VAL A 238 3.03 -19.86 20.72
CA VAL A 238 3.60 -19.10 19.58
C VAL A 238 2.89 -17.77 19.43
N ARG A 239 1.56 -17.76 19.55
CA ARG A 239 0.74 -16.53 19.50
C ARG A 239 1.10 -15.58 20.63
N ASP A 240 1.22 -16.10 21.85
CA ASP A 240 1.55 -15.29 23.03
C ASP A 240 2.94 -14.69 22.91
N ARG A 241 3.93 -15.48 22.44
CA ARG A 241 5.28 -14.97 22.19
C ARG A 241 5.31 -13.88 21.13
N ALA A 242 4.60 -14.06 20.00
CA ALA A 242 4.53 -13.06 18.96
C ALA A 242 3.89 -11.76 19.49
N ALA A 243 2.79 -11.85 20.25
CA ALA A 243 2.13 -10.70 20.86
C ALA A 243 3.03 -9.98 21.86
N GLU A 244 3.72 -10.75 22.73
CA GLU A 244 4.69 -10.21 23.69
C GLU A 244 5.79 -9.41 22.99
N ARG A 245 6.37 -9.96 21.89
CA ARG A 245 7.43 -9.28 21.13
C ARG A 245 6.93 -8.01 20.43
N LEU A 246 5.73 -8.01 19.84
CA LEU A 246 5.15 -6.82 19.23
C LEU A 246 4.88 -5.72 20.26
N ILE A 247 4.32 -6.07 21.44
CA ILE A 247 4.06 -5.11 22.52
C ILE A 247 5.40 -4.57 23.07
N ALA A 248 6.38 -5.45 23.31
CA ALA A 248 7.70 -5.05 23.78
C ALA A 248 8.38 -4.10 22.78
N LEU A 249 8.29 -4.39 21.46
CA LEU A 249 8.83 -3.51 20.41
C LEU A 249 8.17 -2.13 20.46
N MET A 250 6.85 -2.07 20.48
CA MET A 250 6.11 -0.81 20.55
C MET A 250 6.49 0.04 21.76
N LEU A 251 6.66 -0.59 22.95
CA LEU A 251 7.09 0.11 24.14
C LEU A 251 8.53 0.61 24.06
N ARG A 252 9.42 -0.18 23.45
CA ARG A 252 10.82 0.21 23.20
C ARG A 252 10.93 1.35 22.20
N GLU A 253 10.16 1.32 21.11
CA GLU A 253 10.08 2.41 20.14
C GLU A 253 9.64 3.69 20.82
N ARG A 254 8.60 3.63 21.66
CA ARG A 254 8.02 4.81 22.31
C ARG A 254 8.88 5.38 23.42
N PHE A 255 9.51 4.55 24.25
CA PHE A 255 10.15 4.96 25.49
C PHE A 255 11.67 4.78 25.50
N GLY A 256 12.23 3.98 24.60
CA GLY A 256 13.66 3.67 24.57
C GLY A 256 14.39 4.21 23.35
N PHE A 257 13.80 4.09 22.16
CA PHE A 257 14.50 4.42 20.91
C PHE A 257 14.31 5.88 20.46
N GLU A 258 13.31 6.56 21.02
CA GLU A 258 12.88 7.91 20.58
C GLU A 258 12.56 7.97 19.07
N VAL A 259 12.23 6.82 18.49
CA VAL A 259 11.75 6.66 17.12
C VAL A 259 10.70 5.57 17.11
N MET A 260 9.62 5.81 16.40
CA MET A 260 8.46 4.92 16.37
C MET A 260 7.97 4.73 14.95
N GLN A 261 7.60 3.50 14.61
CA GLN A 261 6.88 3.22 13.38
C GLN A 261 5.44 3.75 13.51
N THR A 262 5.06 4.66 12.63
CA THR A 262 3.74 5.31 12.65
C THR A 262 2.70 4.64 11.75
N ASP A 263 3.09 3.61 10.97
CA ASP A 263 2.21 2.76 10.17
C ASP A 263 2.32 1.30 10.64
N PRO A 264 1.68 0.92 11.77
CA PRO A 264 1.77 -0.41 12.36
C PRO A 264 0.89 -1.43 11.61
N ASN A 265 1.03 -1.51 10.30
CA ASN A 265 0.32 -2.48 9.48
C ASN A 265 0.95 -3.88 9.66
N PHE A 266 0.15 -4.87 9.99
CA PHE A 266 0.62 -6.27 10.13
C PHE A 266 1.30 -6.81 8.87
N ALA A 267 0.95 -6.31 7.68
CA ALA A 267 1.64 -6.66 6.45
C ALA A 267 3.15 -6.33 6.44
N ASN A 268 3.59 -5.43 7.33
CA ASN A 268 5.00 -5.04 7.48
C ASN A 268 5.79 -5.97 8.41
N TYR A 269 5.13 -6.93 9.07
CA TYR A 269 5.76 -7.85 10.01
C TYR A 269 5.78 -9.29 9.49
N ARG A 270 6.87 -9.98 9.79
CA ARG A 270 7.06 -11.42 9.52
C ARG A 270 7.39 -12.15 10.82
N TYR A 271 6.99 -13.43 10.87
CA TYR A 271 7.31 -14.34 11.98
C TYR A 271 8.15 -15.51 11.46
#